data_fa306adf40d9b3703b410c256deaacba
#
_entry.id   fa306adf40d9b3703b410c256deaacba
#
_cell.length_a   1.000
_cell.length_b   1.000
_cell.length_c   1.000
_cell.angle_alpha   90.00
_cell.angle_beta   90.00
_cell.angle_gamma   90.00
#
_symmetry.space_group_name_H-M   'P 1'
#
loop_
_entity.id
_entity.type
_entity.pdbx_description
1 polymer ?
#
loop_
_entity_poly.entity_id
_entity_poly.type
_entity_poly.pdbx_seq_one_letter_code
_entity_poly.pdbx_strand_id
1 'polypeptide(L)'
;MKIPIEVRFTDVDSDNHVNHLAVAEWISHARVTMIDEKVKQSGLNILSDINYVLVKLSIDFREQVVYPSFIEVQGKILRVGTKSLTTQYSVYIPGKHLGSPETHKIVAIAECVSVFVDATNSKKGVEIPDELRKILDIDMKRS
;
A
#
# COMPACT_ATOMS: atom_id res chain seq x y z
N MET A 1 -3.14 -0.76 8.71
CA MET A 1 -4.39 -0.79 7.92
C MET A 1 -4.46 -2.09 7.14
N LYS A 2 -5.56 -2.78 7.23
CA LYS A 2 -5.81 -4.01 6.47
C LYS A 2 -6.90 -3.75 5.44
N ILE A 3 -6.63 -4.11 4.21
CA ILE A 3 -7.53 -3.89 3.08
C ILE A 3 -7.91 -5.25 2.49
N PRO A 4 -9.19 -5.66 2.57
CA PRO A 4 -9.64 -6.90 1.96
C PRO A 4 -9.79 -6.72 0.45
N ILE A 5 -9.39 -7.72 -0.31
CA ILE A 5 -9.49 -7.73 -1.77
C ILE A 5 -10.05 -9.08 -2.22
N GLU A 6 -11.10 -9.01 -3.02
CA GLU A 6 -11.63 -10.19 -3.69
C GLU A 6 -10.88 -10.39 -5.00
N VAL A 7 -10.37 -11.60 -5.23
CA VAL A 7 -9.71 -11.95 -6.49
C VAL A 7 -10.77 -12.04 -7.60
N ARG A 8 -10.57 -11.27 -8.68
CA ARG A 8 -11.49 -11.23 -9.81
C ARG A 8 -11.12 -12.29 -10.85
N PHE A 9 -12.10 -12.72 -11.62
CA PHE A 9 -11.87 -13.62 -12.76
C PHE A 9 -10.82 -13.03 -13.73
N THR A 10 -10.84 -11.72 -13.94
CA THR A 10 -9.90 -11.02 -14.81
C THR A 10 -8.48 -10.92 -14.25
N ASP A 11 -8.28 -11.28 -12.98
CA ASP A 11 -6.96 -11.26 -12.34
C ASP A 11 -6.15 -12.52 -12.62
N VAL A 12 -6.77 -13.56 -13.17
CA VAL A 12 -6.13 -14.86 -13.41
C VAL A 12 -5.74 -15.04 -14.88
N ASP A 13 -4.70 -15.85 -15.09
CA ASP A 13 -4.24 -16.24 -16.41
C ASP A 13 -4.87 -17.58 -16.83
N SER A 14 -4.42 -18.15 -17.97
CA SER A 14 -4.92 -19.39 -18.51
C SER A 14 -4.67 -20.61 -17.61
N ASP A 15 -3.71 -20.53 -16.69
CA ASP A 15 -3.39 -21.59 -15.73
C ASP A 15 -4.13 -21.45 -14.40
N ASN A 16 -5.13 -20.55 -14.33
CA ASN A 16 -5.88 -20.23 -13.12
C ASN A 16 -5.00 -19.68 -11.99
N HIS A 17 -3.84 -19.09 -12.31
CA HIS A 17 -3.00 -18.38 -11.36
C HIS A 17 -3.17 -16.89 -11.51
N VAL A 18 -3.18 -16.18 -10.39
CA VAL A 18 -3.27 -14.72 -10.41
C VAL A 18 -2.05 -14.14 -11.11
N ASN A 19 -2.31 -13.23 -12.04
CA ASN A 19 -1.29 -12.51 -12.77
C ASN A 19 -0.51 -11.60 -11.80
N HIS A 20 0.82 -11.53 -11.96
CA HIS A 20 1.66 -10.65 -11.14
C HIS A 20 1.27 -9.17 -11.25
N LEU A 21 0.70 -8.75 -12.39
CA LEU A 21 0.20 -7.38 -12.56
C LEU A 21 -1.00 -7.09 -11.65
N ALA A 22 -1.86 -8.10 -11.41
CA ALA A 22 -2.96 -7.94 -10.46
C ALA A 22 -2.44 -7.73 -9.04
N VAL A 23 -1.39 -8.47 -8.64
CA VAL A 23 -0.76 -8.28 -7.32
C VAL A 23 -0.21 -6.87 -7.19
N ALA A 24 0.47 -6.35 -8.20
CA ALA A 24 0.97 -4.97 -8.22
C ALA A 24 -0.18 -3.96 -8.11
N GLU A 25 -1.30 -4.21 -8.78
CA GLU A 25 -2.50 -3.37 -8.70
C GLU A 25 -3.08 -3.35 -7.27
N TRP A 26 -3.14 -4.48 -6.61
CA TRP A 26 -3.61 -4.58 -5.22
C TRP A 26 -2.73 -3.77 -4.27
N ILE A 27 -1.41 -3.85 -4.46
CA ILE A 27 -0.44 -3.08 -3.68
C ILE A 27 -0.63 -1.57 -3.94
N SER A 28 -0.80 -1.17 -5.19
CA SER A 28 -1.05 0.23 -5.55
C SER A 28 -2.36 0.76 -4.94
N HIS A 29 -3.40 -0.05 -4.96
CA HIS A 29 -4.68 0.30 -4.33
C HIS A 29 -4.52 0.50 -2.82
N ALA A 30 -3.82 -0.41 -2.16
CA ALA A 30 -3.56 -0.31 -0.72
C ALA A 30 -2.72 0.94 -0.38
N ARG A 31 -1.70 1.23 -1.19
CA ARG A 31 -0.85 2.41 -1.02
C ARG A 31 -1.67 3.71 -1.11
N VAL A 32 -2.45 3.85 -2.17
CA VAL A 32 -3.28 5.04 -2.37
C VAL A 32 -4.30 5.18 -1.24
N THR A 33 -4.99 4.10 -0.89
CA THR A 33 -5.97 4.12 0.20
C THR A 33 -5.33 4.57 1.51
N MET A 34 -4.18 4.03 1.85
CA MET A 34 -3.50 4.37 3.10
C MET A 34 -2.99 5.81 3.12
N ILE A 35 -2.33 6.27 2.05
CA ILE A 35 -1.77 7.62 2.01
C ILE A 35 -2.88 8.66 1.97
N ASP A 36 -3.91 8.46 1.15
CA ASP A 36 -5.05 9.38 1.06
C ASP A 36 -5.73 9.55 2.42
N GLU A 37 -5.90 8.46 3.16
CA GLU A 37 -6.48 8.52 4.49
C GLU A 37 -5.63 9.35 5.45
N LYS A 38 -4.30 9.16 5.44
CA LYS A 38 -3.39 9.93 6.29
C LYS A 38 -3.41 11.42 5.94
N VAL A 39 -3.40 11.74 4.66
CA VAL A 39 -3.50 13.13 4.20
C VAL A 39 -4.84 13.75 4.66
N LYS A 40 -5.93 13.02 4.50
CA LYS A 40 -7.24 13.47 4.95
C LYS A 40 -7.28 13.72 6.46
N GLN A 41 -6.69 12.83 7.26
CA GLN A 41 -6.60 13.00 8.72
C GLN A 41 -5.81 14.25 9.11
N SER A 42 -4.85 14.67 8.29
CA SER A 42 -4.07 15.88 8.52
C SER A 42 -4.82 17.18 8.21
N GLY A 43 -6.01 17.10 7.63
CA GLY A 43 -6.80 18.26 7.21
C GLY A 43 -6.44 18.78 5.81
N LEU A 44 -5.47 18.16 5.14
CA LEU A 44 -5.09 18.51 3.77
C LEU A 44 -5.95 17.78 2.75
N ASN A 45 -6.09 18.36 1.57
CA ASN A 45 -6.79 17.75 0.45
C ASN A 45 -5.83 17.32 -0.64
N ILE A 46 -5.99 16.08 -1.12
CA ILE A 46 -5.27 15.59 -2.29
C ILE A 46 -5.68 16.41 -3.50
N LEU A 47 -4.73 16.67 -4.40
CA LEU A 47 -4.84 17.43 -5.65
C LEU A 47 -5.00 18.96 -5.47
N SER A 48 -5.54 19.44 -4.36
CA SER A 48 -5.66 20.88 -4.12
C SER A 48 -4.55 21.42 -3.23
N ASP A 49 -4.15 20.68 -2.20
CA ASP A 49 -3.10 21.10 -1.26
C ASP A 49 -1.78 20.40 -1.50
N ILE A 50 -1.84 19.10 -1.76
CA ILE A 50 -0.66 18.25 -1.91
C ILE A 50 -0.99 17.06 -2.80
N ASN A 51 0.03 16.52 -3.44
CA ASN A 51 -0.07 15.25 -4.16
C ASN A 51 1.15 14.40 -3.86
N TYR A 52 1.18 13.18 -4.38
CA TYR A 52 2.31 12.29 -4.22
C TYR A 52 2.45 11.39 -5.44
N VAL A 53 3.69 10.96 -5.69
CA VAL A 53 4.00 10.09 -6.83
C VAL A 53 4.80 8.89 -6.34
N LEU A 54 4.61 7.76 -6.99
CA LEU A 54 5.40 6.55 -6.74
C LEU A 54 6.72 6.67 -7.50
N VAL A 55 7.84 6.54 -6.78
CA VAL A 55 9.18 6.61 -7.39
C VAL A 55 9.91 5.27 -7.35
N LYS A 56 9.49 4.35 -6.47
CA LYS A 56 10.08 3.02 -6.40
C LYS A 56 9.03 2.01 -5.94
N LEU A 57 9.01 0.88 -6.61
CA LEU A 57 8.20 -0.27 -6.25
C LEU A 57 9.06 -1.53 -6.37
N SER A 58 9.16 -2.29 -5.29
CA SER A 58 9.85 -3.57 -5.26
C SER A 58 8.89 -4.61 -4.71
N ILE A 59 8.75 -5.74 -5.39
CA ILE A 59 7.84 -6.82 -4.99
C ILE A 59 8.59 -8.14 -4.96
N ASP A 60 8.52 -8.83 -3.82
CA ASP A 60 8.93 -10.23 -3.67
C ASP A 60 7.69 -11.11 -3.76
N PHE A 61 7.59 -11.91 -4.79
CA PHE A 61 6.51 -12.88 -4.95
C PHE A 61 6.89 -14.18 -4.28
N ARG A 62 6.00 -14.73 -3.44
CA ARG A 62 6.29 -15.93 -2.65
C ARG A 62 5.37 -17.09 -2.92
N GLU A 63 4.09 -16.82 -3.16
CA GLU A 63 3.08 -17.85 -3.36
C GLU A 63 2.14 -17.47 -4.49
N GLN A 64 1.59 -18.48 -5.14
CA GLN A 64 0.57 -18.28 -6.16
C GLN A 64 -0.82 -18.20 -5.52
N VAL A 65 -1.69 -17.41 -6.13
CA VAL A 65 -3.10 -17.30 -5.74
C VAL A 65 -3.95 -17.80 -6.89
N VAL A 66 -4.99 -18.55 -6.57
CA VAL A 66 -5.94 -19.09 -7.55
C VAL A 66 -7.30 -18.40 -7.41
N TYR A 67 -8.08 -18.44 -8.47
CA TYR A 67 -9.47 -17.97 -8.45
C TYR A 67 -10.41 -19.16 -8.19
N PRO A 68 -11.46 -19.02 -7.41
CA PRO A 68 -11.80 -17.85 -6.59
C PRO A 68 -11.02 -17.83 -5.28
N SER A 69 -10.69 -16.63 -4.80
CA SER A 69 -9.94 -16.47 -3.58
C SER A 69 -10.21 -15.11 -2.96
N PHE A 70 -9.86 -14.99 -1.69
CA PHE A 70 -9.95 -13.74 -0.94
C PHE A 70 -8.59 -13.47 -0.32
N ILE A 71 -8.11 -12.24 -0.45
CA ILE A 71 -6.83 -11.83 0.10
C ILE A 71 -6.97 -10.56 0.94
N GLU A 72 -5.96 -10.28 1.74
CA GLU A 72 -5.83 -9.02 2.45
C GLU A 72 -4.46 -8.41 2.16
N VAL A 73 -4.41 -7.09 2.16
CA VAL A 73 -3.16 -6.34 2.10
C VAL A 73 -3.03 -5.53 3.37
N GLN A 74 -1.92 -5.70 4.05
CA GLN A 74 -1.59 -4.92 5.24
C GLN A 74 -0.45 -3.97 4.94
N GLY A 75 -0.69 -2.67 5.13
CA GLY A 75 0.31 -1.63 4.95
C GLY A 75 0.90 -1.17 6.28
N LYS A 76 2.18 -0.82 6.26
CA LYS A 76 2.83 -0.15 7.37
C LYS A 76 3.85 0.86 6.87
N ILE A 77 4.13 1.87 7.69
CA ILE A 77 5.11 2.90 7.38
C ILE A 77 6.46 2.44 7.93
N LEU A 78 7.48 2.40 7.05
CA LEU A 78 8.84 2.04 7.43
C LEU A 78 9.67 3.28 7.75
N ARG A 79 9.49 4.36 7.01
CA ARG A 79 10.30 5.56 7.14
C ARG A 79 9.56 6.78 6.64
N VAL A 80 9.70 7.88 7.37
CA VAL A 80 9.23 9.21 6.97
C VAL A 80 10.45 10.08 6.72
N GLY A 81 10.73 10.37 5.45
CA GLY A 81 11.83 11.25 5.05
C GLY A 81 11.40 12.71 5.02
N THR A 82 12.24 13.58 4.48
CA THR A 82 11.90 15.00 4.34
C THR A 82 10.76 15.21 3.33
N LYS A 83 10.87 14.57 2.18
CA LYS A 83 9.89 14.66 1.08
C LYS A 83 9.29 13.30 0.73
N SER A 84 9.84 12.21 1.26
CA SER A 84 9.52 10.84 0.87
C SER A 84 8.90 10.06 2.01
N LEU A 85 8.14 9.05 1.63
CA LEU A 85 7.51 8.11 2.54
C LEU A 85 7.79 6.70 2.03
N THR A 86 8.42 5.88 2.87
CA THR A 86 8.67 4.47 2.57
C THR A 86 7.65 3.62 3.29
N THR A 87 6.94 2.80 2.55
CA THR A 87 5.88 1.94 3.05
C THR A 87 6.11 0.50 2.64
N GLN A 88 5.60 -0.43 3.44
CA GLN A 88 5.66 -1.86 3.15
C GLN A 88 4.25 -2.42 3.11
N TYR A 89 4.00 -3.31 2.17
CA TYR A 89 2.71 -3.98 2.02
C TYR A 89 2.94 -5.48 2.03
N SER A 90 2.20 -6.17 2.89
CA SER A 90 2.16 -7.62 2.92
C SER A 90 0.84 -8.06 2.31
N VAL A 91 0.91 -8.83 1.24
CA VAL A 91 -0.24 -9.46 0.59
C VAL A 91 -0.33 -10.88 1.10
N TYR A 92 -1.46 -11.27 1.68
CA TYR A 92 -1.58 -12.59 2.27
C TYR A 92 -2.98 -13.17 2.10
N ILE A 93 -3.05 -14.49 2.12
CA ILE A 93 -4.31 -15.22 2.19
C ILE A 93 -4.63 -15.39 3.67
N PRO A 94 -5.75 -14.84 4.17
CA PRO A 94 -6.10 -14.98 5.58
C PRO A 94 -6.30 -16.45 5.96
N GLY A 95 -5.84 -16.84 7.14
CA GLY A 95 -6.10 -18.17 7.65
C GLY A 95 -7.57 -18.35 8.01
N LYS A 96 -8.03 -19.62 8.05
CA LYS A 96 -9.40 -19.98 8.36
C LYS A 96 -9.82 -19.61 9.79
N HIS A 97 -8.83 -19.42 10.67
CA HIS A 97 -9.05 -19.01 12.05
C HIS A 97 -8.64 -17.57 12.21
N LEU A 98 -9.62 -16.71 12.40
CA LEU A 98 -9.43 -15.29 12.59
C LEU A 98 -8.41 -15.00 13.69
N GLY A 99 -7.40 -14.21 13.36
CA GLY A 99 -6.47 -13.63 14.32
C GLY A 99 -5.18 -14.41 14.59
N SER A 100 -4.94 -15.56 13.95
CA SER A 100 -3.68 -16.26 14.09
C SER A 100 -2.74 -15.95 12.92
N PRO A 101 -1.64 -15.20 13.14
CA PRO A 101 -0.66 -14.93 12.08
C PRO A 101 -0.02 -16.20 11.51
N GLU A 102 -0.02 -17.28 12.27
CA GLU A 102 0.55 -18.57 11.87
C GLU A 102 -0.23 -19.26 10.76
N THR A 103 -1.50 -18.90 10.57
CA THR A 103 -2.36 -19.45 9.53
C THR A 103 -2.39 -18.61 8.26
N HIS A 104 -1.72 -17.45 8.27
CA HIS A 104 -1.64 -16.56 7.12
C HIS A 104 -0.60 -17.05 6.13
N LYS A 105 -0.99 -17.11 4.87
CA LYS A 105 -0.07 -17.49 3.79
C LYS A 105 0.35 -16.21 3.05
N ILE A 106 1.65 -15.90 3.11
CA ILE A 106 2.20 -14.71 2.46
C ILE A 106 2.30 -14.95 0.96
N VAL A 107 1.62 -14.11 0.19
CA VAL A 107 1.63 -14.12 -1.29
C VAL A 107 2.78 -13.28 -1.82
N ALA A 108 2.93 -12.08 -1.28
CA ALA A 108 3.96 -11.13 -1.71
C ALA A 108 4.25 -10.12 -0.61
N ILE A 109 5.46 -9.59 -0.63
CA ILE A 109 5.85 -8.46 0.21
C ILE A 109 6.41 -7.39 -0.71
N ALA A 110 5.91 -6.16 -0.58
CA ALA A 110 6.31 -5.05 -1.40
C ALA A 110 6.82 -3.88 -0.57
N GLU A 111 7.75 -3.15 -1.13
CA GLU A 111 8.23 -1.88 -0.59
C GLU A 111 8.01 -0.79 -1.61
N CYS A 112 7.42 0.32 -1.19
CA CYS A 112 7.14 1.48 -2.02
C CYS A 112 7.82 2.72 -1.45
N VAL A 113 8.38 3.54 -2.33
CA VAL A 113 8.80 4.89 -1.97
C VAL A 113 7.92 5.86 -2.74
N SER A 114 7.23 6.72 -2.00
CA SER A 114 6.39 7.78 -2.54
C SER A 114 6.99 9.13 -2.19
N VAL A 115 6.95 10.08 -3.12
CA VAL A 115 7.46 11.43 -2.89
C VAL A 115 6.28 12.39 -2.95
N PHE A 116 6.18 13.26 -1.94
CA PHE A 116 5.19 14.31 -1.92
C PHE A 116 5.60 15.43 -2.87
N VAL A 117 4.66 15.90 -3.64
CA VAL A 117 4.88 16.88 -4.69
C VAL A 117 3.86 18.00 -4.61
N ASP A 118 4.19 19.12 -5.25
CA ASP A 118 3.27 20.25 -5.38
C ASP A 118 1.99 19.81 -6.07
N ALA A 119 0.85 20.30 -5.59
CA ALA A 119 -0.47 19.92 -6.13
C ALA A 119 -0.62 20.30 -7.61
N THR A 120 0.07 21.35 -8.06
CA THR A 120 -0.01 21.86 -9.44
C THR A 120 1.18 21.47 -10.30
N ASN A 121 2.27 20.94 -9.71
CA ASN A 121 3.48 20.57 -10.43
C ASN A 121 4.09 19.29 -9.84
N SER A 122 3.79 18.15 -10.46
CA SER A 122 4.24 16.84 -10.00
C SER A 122 5.75 16.61 -10.12
N LYS A 123 6.47 17.52 -10.79
CA LYS A 123 7.95 17.47 -10.89
C LYS A 123 8.63 18.16 -9.70
N LYS A 124 7.87 18.90 -8.90
CA LYS A 124 8.40 19.65 -7.76
C LYS A 124 8.10 18.89 -6.46
N GLY A 125 9.14 18.27 -5.90
CA GLY A 125 9.05 17.66 -4.58
C GLY A 125 8.88 18.72 -3.50
N VAL A 126 8.03 18.42 -2.50
CA VAL A 126 7.77 19.32 -1.36
C VAL A 126 8.01 18.59 -0.06
N GLU A 127 8.41 19.34 0.97
CA GLU A 127 8.54 18.78 2.31
C GLU A 127 7.18 18.32 2.82
N ILE A 128 7.17 17.20 3.53
CA ILE A 128 5.95 16.69 4.16
C ILE A 128 5.50 17.73 5.19
N PRO A 129 4.26 18.27 5.07
CA PRO A 129 3.75 19.23 6.04
C PRO A 129 3.75 18.68 7.47
N ASP A 130 3.97 19.55 8.46
CA ASP A 130 4.10 19.13 9.86
C ASP A 130 2.89 18.37 10.37
N GLU A 131 1.68 18.78 10.01
CA GLU A 131 0.43 18.10 10.40
C GLU A 131 0.38 16.67 9.90
N LEU A 132 0.79 16.46 8.66
CA LEU A 132 0.84 15.13 8.05
C LEU A 132 1.99 14.32 8.66
N ARG A 133 3.15 14.92 8.85
CA ARG A 133 4.31 14.26 9.46
C ARG A 133 3.98 13.68 10.83
N LYS A 134 3.29 14.42 11.66
CA LYS A 134 2.86 13.95 12.99
C LYS A 134 2.02 12.69 12.91
N ILE A 135 1.07 12.66 11.99
CA ILE A 135 0.20 11.50 11.78
C ILE A 135 1.00 10.30 11.28
N LEU A 136 1.89 10.52 10.33
CA LEU A 136 2.74 9.46 9.78
C LEU A 136 3.69 8.89 10.84
N ASP A 137 4.30 9.74 11.65
CA ASP A 137 5.21 9.33 12.72
C ASP A 137 4.51 8.51 13.78
N ILE A 138 3.30 8.90 14.17
CA ILE A 138 2.47 8.15 15.13
C ILE A 138 2.13 6.77 14.57
N ASP A 139 1.69 6.70 13.32
CA ASP A 139 1.34 5.45 12.68
C ASP A 139 2.55 4.52 12.55
N MET A 140 3.70 5.06 12.19
CA MET A 140 4.96 4.31 12.08
C MET A 140 5.34 3.67 13.41
N LYS A 141 5.19 4.39 14.53
CA LYS A 141 5.51 3.90 15.86
C LYS A 141 4.55 2.80 16.37
N ARG A 142 3.34 2.74 15.83
CA ARG A 142 2.34 1.72 16.18
C ARG A 142 2.51 0.41 15.41
N SER A 143 3.33 0.44 14.39
CA SER A 143 3.54 -0.73 13.50
C SER A 143 4.49 -1.76 14.08
#